data_120465b66e1316c941b1c22993ad3067
#
_entry.id   120465b66e1316c941b1c22993ad3067
#
_cell.length_a   1.000
_cell.length_b   1.000
_cell.length_c   1.000
_cell.angle_alpha   90.00
_cell.angle_beta   90.00
_cell.angle_gamma   90.00
#
_symmetry.space_group_name_H-M   'P 1'
#
loop_
_entity.id
_entity.type
_entity.pdbx_description
1 polymer ?
#
loop_
_entity_poly.entity_id
_entity_poly.type
_entity_poly.pdbx_seq_one_letter_code
_entity_poly.pdbx_strand_id
1 'polypeptide(L)'
;SELLQELSKYQPDILASQPSILIDIAEAQKKQIISIQPIQIISFAEVLHESDKIEIKNVFDSKLSEVYQCTEGFLGVTCAYGTMHLNEDFIYFEKEWIDKELFYPIITDFSRQSQPVVKYKLNDILKIKKDDCLCGSKLIALEKIIGREDDILIFSGKKIYPDLISRRIALKTDVFTKY
;
A
#
# COMPACT_ATOMS: atom_id res chain seq x y z
N SER A 1 6.01 22.12 12.29
CA SER A 1 5.05 21.52 13.23
C SER A 1 5.80 20.82 14.35
N GLU A 2 5.16 20.61 15.48
CA GLU A 2 5.71 19.91 16.64
C GLU A 2 6.23 18.49 16.26
N LEU A 3 5.46 17.76 15.45
CA LEU A 3 5.87 16.45 14.92
C LEU A 3 7.25 16.49 14.24
N LEU A 4 7.51 17.46 13.37
CA LEU A 4 8.78 17.54 12.66
C LEU A 4 9.95 17.83 13.60
N GLN A 5 9.74 18.62 14.65
CA GLN A 5 10.75 18.88 15.68
C GLN A 5 11.07 17.63 16.48
N GLU A 6 10.04 16.88 16.89
CA GLU A 6 10.20 15.62 17.61
C GLU A 6 10.90 14.56 16.75
N LEU A 7 10.55 14.43 15.46
CA LEU A 7 11.26 13.54 14.54
C LEU A 7 12.75 13.87 14.41
N SER A 8 13.07 15.17 14.25
CA SER A 8 14.47 15.63 14.19
C SER A 8 15.25 15.34 15.46
N LYS A 9 14.62 15.42 16.61
CA LYS A 9 15.22 15.11 17.90
C LYS A 9 15.37 13.62 18.15
N TYR A 10 14.34 12.83 17.80
CA TYR A 10 14.28 11.39 18.05
C TYR A 10 15.19 10.59 17.12
N GLN A 11 15.38 11.03 15.86
CA GLN A 11 16.20 10.34 14.84
C GLN A 11 15.80 8.86 14.66
N PRO A 12 14.58 8.56 14.18
CA PRO A 12 14.09 7.19 14.12
C PRO A 12 14.86 6.31 13.13
N ASP A 13 15.23 5.10 13.54
CA ASP A 13 15.74 4.05 12.63
C ASP A 13 14.64 3.50 11.72
N ILE A 14 13.40 3.44 12.21
CA ILE A 14 12.23 2.98 11.47
C ILE A 14 11.19 4.08 11.45
N LEU A 15 10.79 4.49 10.25
CA LEU A 15 9.71 5.45 10.04
C LEU A 15 8.51 4.73 9.44
N ALA A 16 7.43 4.61 10.21
CA ALA A 16 6.21 3.93 9.78
C ALA A 16 5.03 4.91 9.77
N SER A 17 4.40 5.11 8.62
CA SER A 17 3.26 6.02 8.48
C SER A 17 2.47 5.77 7.20
N GLN A 18 1.38 6.52 7.05
CA GLN A 18 0.59 6.59 5.82
C GLN A 18 1.39 7.30 4.71
N PRO A 19 1.18 6.95 3.43
CA PRO A 19 1.79 7.61 2.28
C PRO A 19 1.73 9.13 2.34
N SER A 20 0.55 9.68 2.60
CA SER A 20 0.34 11.13 2.66
C SER A 20 1.27 11.83 3.68
N ILE A 21 1.47 11.23 4.85
CA ILE A 21 2.37 11.75 5.89
C ILE A 21 3.84 11.54 5.51
N LEU A 22 4.18 10.39 4.90
CA LEU A 22 5.55 10.12 4.43
C LEU A 22 6.00 11.14 3.38
N ILE A 23 5.11 11.55 2.48
CA ILE A 23 5.37 12.60 1.49
C ILE A 23 5.57 13.96 2.17
N ASP A 24 4.69 14.34 3.12
CA ASP A 24 4.84 15.60 3.87
C ASP A 24 6.21 15.66 4.61
N ILE A 25 6.66 14.51 5.17
CA ILE A 25 7.97 14.38 5.81
C ILE A 25 9.11 14.47 4.78
N ALA A 26 8.97 13.81 3.62
CA ALA A 26 9.94 13.88 2.55
C ALA A 26 10.11 15.31 2.00
N GLU A 27 9.01 16.04 1.84
CA GLU A 27 9.06 17.44 1.46
C GLU A 27 9.76 18.31 2.52
N ALA A 28 9.50 18.07 3.80
CA ALA A 28 10.16 18.79 4.89
C ALA A 28 11.68 18.52 4.90
N GLN A 29 12.09 17.29 4.61
CA GLN A 29 13.49 16.89 4.45
C GLN A 29 14.14 17.61 3.26
N LYS A 30 13.49 17.63 2.09
CA LYS A 30 13.96 18.38 0.91
C LYS A 30 14.16 19.87 1.19
N LYS A 31 13.23 20.47 1.93
CA LYS A 31 13.26 21.88 2.34
C LYS A 31 14.25 22.13 3.49
N GLN A 32 14.97 21.11 3.94
CA GLN A 32 15.91 21.20 5.09
C GLN A 32 15.26 21.68 6.40
N ILE A 33 13.95 21.47 6.54
CA ILE A 33 13.21 21.79 7.78
C ILE A 33 13.50 20.73 8.84
N ILE A 34 13.76 19.49 8.41
CA ILE A 34 14.20 18.37 9.23
C ILE A 34 15.43 17.72 8.60
N SER A 35 16.15 16.95 9.41
CA SER A 35 17.24 16.10 8.94
C SER A 35 17.17 14.77 9.71
N ILE A 36 16.64 13.73 9.05
CA ILE A 36 16.53 12.37 9.58
C ILE A 36 17.04 11.38 8.54
N GLN A 37 17.52 10.21 8.98
CA GLN A 37 18.00 9.15 8.09
C GLN A 37 17.50 7.78 8.57
N PRO A 38 16.21 7.46 8.41
CA PRO A 38 15.69 6.16 8.79
C PRO A 38 16.32 5.06 7.94
N ILE A 39 16.64 3.93 8.54
CA ILE A 39 17.15 2.74 7.87
C ILE A 39 16.03 2.09 7.06
N GLN A 40 14.81 2.15 7.58
CA GLN A 40 13.62 1.56 6.96
C GLN A 40 12.43 2.49 7.05
N ILE A 41 11.68 2.58 5.93
CA ILE A 41 10.40 3.26 5.86
C ILE A 41 9.32 2.20 5.59
N ILE A 42 8.23 2.25 6.34
CA ILE A 42 7.09 1.35 6.22
C ILE A 42 5.85 2.19 5.91
N SER A 43 5.26 1.93 4.75
CA SER A 43 4.02 2.55 4.32
C SER A 43 2.84 1.62 4.56
N PHE A 44 1.74 2.14 5.12
CA PHE A 44 0.52 1.37 5.40
C PHE A 44 -0.73 2.25 5.31
N ALA A 45 -1.91 1.63 5.40
CA ALA A 45 -3.26 2.20 5.45
C ALA A 45 -3.78 2.85 4.17
N GLU A 46 -2.92 3.42 3.34
CA GLU A 46 -3.28 4.02 2.04
C GLU A 46 -2.48 3.34 0.92
N VAL A 47 -2.96 3.48 -0.31
CA VAL A 47 -2.22 2.99 -1.48
C VAL A 47 -1.06 3.93 -1.77
N LEU A 48 0.17 3.40 -1.72
CA LEU A 48 1.36 4.16 -2.08
C LEU A 48 1.54 4.14 -3.61
N HIS A 49 1.38 5.29 -4.26
CA HIS A 49 1.55 5.44 -5.70
C HIS A 49 3.03 5.38 -6.13
N GLU A 50 3.30 4.98 -7.37
CA GLU A 50 4.67 4.87 -7.87
C GLU A 50 5.43 6.21 -7.87
N SER A 51 4.74 7.32 -8.15
CA SER A 51 5.33 8.67 -8.01
C SER A 51 5.86 8.92 -6.61
N ASP A 52 5.07 8.55 -5.61
CA ASP A 52 5.38 8.79 -4.20
C ASP A 52 6.51 7.87 -3.72
N LYS A 53 6.53 6.61 -4.22
CA LYS A 53 7.66 5.69 -3.99
C LYS A 53 8.98 6.26 -4.50
N ILE A 54 8.95 6.81 -5.72
CA ILE A 54 10.14 7.43 -6.33
C ILE A 54 10.55 8.65 -5.50
N GLU A 55 9.60 9.47 -5.09
CA GLU A 55 9.88 10.66 -4.29
C GLU A 55 10.51 10.30 -2.95
N ILE A 56 9.92 9.39 -2.20
CA ILE A 56 10.44 8.93 -0.91
C ILE A 56 11.86 8.36 -1.07
N LYS A 57 12.08 7.50 -2.08
CA LYS A 57 13.40 6.92 -2.34
C LYS A 57 14.46 7.94 -2.77
N ASN A 58 14.07 9.01 -3.45
CA ASN A 58 15.00 10.07 -3.83
C ASN A 58 15.41 10.94 -2.64
N VAL A 59 14.59 10.99 -1.61
CA VAL A 59 14.83 11.81 -0.41
C VAL A 59 15.56 11.02 0.67
N PHE A 60 15.19 9.75 0.83
CA PHE A 60 15.73 8.87 1.86
C PHE A 60 16.43 7.68 1.22
N ASP A 61 17.70 7.47 1.56
CA ASP A 61 18.44 6.25 1.21
C ASP A 61 18.02 5.11 2.16
N SER A 62 16.75 4.74 2.08
CA SER A 62 16.11 3.82 3.02
C SER A 62 15.45 2.67 2.28
N LYS A 63 15.38 1.50 2.94
CA LYS A 63 14.54 0.42 2.48
C LYS A 63 13.07 0.82 2.64
N LEU A 64 12.32 0.86 1.55
CA LEU A 64 10.88 1.13 1.55
C LEU A 64 10.10 -0.18 1.47
N SER A 65 9.22 -0.41 2.44
CA SER A 65 8.29 -1.54 2.50
C SER A 65 6.85 -1.05 2.57
N GLU A 66 5.95 -1.80 1.96
CA GLU A 66 4.51 -1.54 2.04
C GLU A 66 3.83 -2.67 2.80
N VAL A 67 2.89 -2.33 3.66
CA VAL A 67 2.07 -3.27 4.42
C VAL A 67 0.62 -3.13 3.96
N TYR A 68 0.04 -4.24 3.52
CA TYR A 68 -1.38 -4.35 3.26
C TYR A 68 -2.07 -4.89 4.50
N GLN A 69 -2.85 -4.03 5.15
CA GLN A 69 -3.59 -4.35 6.36
C GLN A 69 -4.95 -3.65 6.39
N CYS A 70 -5.87 -4.25 7.11
CA CYS A 70 -7.19 -3.71 7.42
C CYS A 70 -7.56 -4.08 8.87
N THR A 71 -8.75 -3.70 9.31
CA THR A 71 -9.26 -4.06 10.65
C THR A 71 -9.32 -5.58 10.84
N GLU A 72 -9.59 -6.29 9.75
CA GLU A 72 -9.73 -7.75 9.72
C GLU A 72 -8.39 -8.49 9.81
N GLY A 73 -7.25 -7.85 9.48
CA GLY A 73 -5.97 -8.54 9.61
C GLY A 73 -4.78 -7.88 8.91
N PHE A 74 -3.60 -8.48 9.16
CA PHE A 74 -2.36 -8.21 8.44
C PHE A 74 -2.32 -9.08 7.18
N LEU A 75 -2.70 -8.49 6.04
CA LEU A 75 -3.02 -9.22 4.82
C LEU A 75 -1.83 -9.47 3.90
N GLY A 76 -0.80 -8.65 3.99
CA GLY A 76 0.37 -8.82 3.13
C GLY A 76 1.47 -7.80 3.39
N VAL A 77 2.64 -8.07 2.80
CA VAL A 77 3.83 -7.22 2.89
C VAL A 77 4.68 -7.32 1.64
N THR A 78 5.35 -6.24 1.27
CA THR A 78 6.29 -6.27 0.15
C THR A 78 7.58 -6.99 0.54
N CYS A 79 8.06 -7.85 -0.37
CA CYS A 79 9.37 -8.48 -0.27
C CYS A 79 10.51 -7.49 -0.61
N ALA A 80 11.76 -7.96 -0.54
CA ALA A 80 12.96 -7.17 -0.85
C ALA A 80 12.96 -6.61 -2.29
N TYR A 81 12.20 -7.21 -3.20
CA TYR A 81 12.05 -6.76 -4.60
C TYR A 81 10.83 -5.84 -4.80
N GLY A 82 10.15 -5.44 -3.71
CA GLY A 82 9.00 -4.54 -3.77
C GLY A 82 7.69 -5.20 -4.24
N THR A 83 7.66 -6.52 -4.40
CA THR A 83 6.43 -7.25 -4.72
C THR A 83 5.63 -7.52 -3.46
N MET A 84 4.35 -7.14 -3.45
CA MET A 84 3.43 -7.46 -2.37
C MET A 84 3.10 -8.95 -2.39
N HIS A 85 3.30 -9.64 -1.27
CA HIS A 85 2.87 -11.02 -1.06
C HIS A 85 1.78 -11.08 0.00
N LEU A 86 0.74 -11.88 -0.25
CA LEU A 86 -0.30 -12.13 0.73
C LEU A 86 0.22 -13.01 1.87
N ASN A 87 -0.27 -12.77 3.07
CA ASN A 87 0.17 -13.44 4.30
C ASN A 87 -0.54 -14.81 4.46
N GLU A 88 -0.26 -15.74 3.58
CA GLU A 88 -0.88 -17.08 3.56
C GLU A 88 -0.38 -17.99 4.69
N ASP A 89 0.63 -17.58 5.46
CA ASP A 89 1.07 -18.31 6.64
C ASP A 89 0.02 -18.32 7.77
N PHE A 90 -0.83 -17.28 7.83
CA PHE A 90 -1.85 -17.12 8.87
C PHE A 90 -3.25 -16.95 8.33
N ILE A 91 -3.39 -16.56 7.07
CA ILE A 91 -4.68 -16.21 6.46
C ILE A 91 -4.87 -17.04 5.20
N TYR A 92 -6.00 -17.71 5.13
CA TYR A 92 -6.42 -18.38 3.90
C TYR A 92 -7.18 -17.39 3.01
N PHE A 93 -6.78 -17.30 1.73
CA PHE A 93 -7.36 -16.42 0.74
C PHE A 93 -8.11 -17.22 -0.33
N GLU A 94 -9.43 -17.11 -0.33
CA GLU A 94 -10.26 -17.50 -1.47
C GLU A 94 -10.39 -16.29 -2.40
N LYS A 95 -10.47 -16.55 -3.71
CA LYS A 95 -10.53 -15.50 -4.74
C LYS A 95 -11.90 -15.51 -5.42
N GLU A 96 -12.67 -14.43 -5.24
CA GLU A 96 -13.86 -14.21 -6.06
C GLU A 96 -13.43 -13.38 -7.28
N TRP A 97 -13.29 -14.09 -8.42
CA TRP A 97 -12.76 -13.48 -9.64
C TRP A 97 -13.75 -12.50 -10.28
N ILE A 98 -13.28 -11.31 -10.57
CA ILE A 98 -13.97 -10.28 -11.37
C ILE A 98 -13.69 -10.53 -12.86
N ASP A 99 -12.42 -10.86 -13.17
CA ASP A 99 -11.95 -11.24 -14.50
C ASP A 99 -10.73 -12.18 -14.38
N LYS A 100 -9.90 -12.27 -15.42
CA LYS A 100 -8.71 -13.15 -15.46
C LYS A 100 -7.56 -12.71 -14.53
N GLU A 101 -7.60 -11.50 -14.01
CA GLU A 101 -6.50 -10.88 -13.25
C GLU A 101 -6.95 -10.22 -11.95
N LEU A 102 -8.22 -9.78 -11.89
CA LEU A 102 -8.79 -9.05 -10.77
C LEU A 102 -9.69 -9.95 -9.93
N PHE A 103 -9.60 -9.81 -8.62
CA PHE A 103 -10.43 -10.57 -7.69
C PHE A 103 -10.72 -9.79 -6.41
N TYR A 104 -11.82 -10.15 -5.75
CA TYR A 104 -12.09 -9.81 -4.36
C TYR A 104 -11.51 -10.91 -3.46
N PRO A 105 -10.74 -10.58 -2.43
CA PRO A 105 -10.27 -11.56 -1.47
C PRO A 105 -11.38 -11.91 -0.48
N ILE A 106 -11.58 -13.20 -0.25
CA ILE A 106 -12.38 -13.72 0.84
C ILE A 106 -11.41 -14.37 1.82
N ILE A 107 -11.38 -13.89 3.05
CA ILE A 107 -10.35 -14.27 4.02
C ILE A 107 -10.88 -15.12 5.16
N THR A 108 -10.05 -16.05 5.63
CA THR A 108 -10.22 -16.78 6.88
C THR A 108 -8.90 -16.65 7.65
N ASP A 109 -8.94 -15.98 8.81
CA ASP A 109 -7.76 -15.77 9.66
C ASP A 109 -7.72 -16.82 10.76
N PHE A 110 -6.70 -17.68 10.74
CA PHE A 110 -6.51 -18.75 11.73
C PHE A 110 -5.84 -18.28 13.03
N SER A 111 -5.27 -17.10 13.04
CA SER A 111 -4.57 -16.55 14.21
C SER A 111 -5.50 -15.90 15.23
N ARG A 112 -6.71 -15.49 14.80
CA ARG A 112 -7.68 -14.78 15.64
C ARG A 112 -8.60 -15.75 16.40
N GLN A 113 -8.46 -15.76 17.74
CA GLN A 113 -9.26 -16.60 18.62
C GLN A 113 -10.45 -15.85 19.26
N SER A 114 -10.26 -14.59 19.62
CA SER A 114 -11.28 -13.81 20.34
C SER A 114 -12.34 -13.22 19.41
N GLN A 115 -11.97 -12.91 18.18
CA GLN A 115 -12.88 -12.40 17.14
C GLN A 115 -12.56 -13.13 15.83
N PRO A 116 -13.11 -14.32 15.61
CA PRO A 116 -12.82 -15.11 14.41
C PRO A 116 -13.25 -14.36 13.14
N VAL A 117 -12.39 -14.40 12.14
CA VAL A 117 -12.68 -13.94 10.76
C VAL A 117 -12.73 -15.17 9.88
N VAL A 118 -13.93 -15.54 9.45
CA VAL A 118 -14.16 -16.77 8.66
C VAL A 118 -14.95 -16.41 7.41
N LYS A 119 -14.40 -16.73 6.24
CA LYS A 119 -15.01 -16.45 4.92
C LYS A 119 -15.52 -15.02 4.78
N TYR A 120 -14.76 -14.06 5.30
CA TYR A 120 -15.11 -12.66 5.22
C TYR A 120 -14.64 -12.07 3.88
N LYS A 121 -15.59 -11.60 3.08
CA LYS A 121 -15.29 -10.93 1.81
C LYS A 121 -14.86 -9.49 2.08
N LEU A 122 -13.66 -9.15 1.64
CA LEU A 122 -13.18 -7.77 1.64
C LEU A 122 -13.72 -7.04 0.41
N ASN A 123 -13.84 -5.73 0.52
CA ASN A 123 -14.24 -4.87 -0.60
C ASN A 123 -13.05 -4.33 -1.42
N ASP A 124 -11.83 -4.78 -1.10
CA ASP A 124 -10.63 -4.46 -1.87
C ASP A 124 -10.59 -5.25 -3.17
N ILE A 125 -10.14 -4.61 -4.25
CA ILE A 125 -9.91 -5.23 -5.55
C ILE A 125 -8.42 -5.41 -5.74
N LEU A 126 -8.01 -6.67 -5.87
CA LEU A 126 -6.62 -7.05 -6.00
C LEU A 126 -6.31 -7.52 -7.41
N LYS A 127 -5.15 -7.12 -7.93
CA LYS A 127 -4.62 -7.63 -9.19
C LYS A 127 -3.52 -8.64 -8.91
N ILE A 128 -3.72 -9.88 -9.41
CA ILE A 128 -2.72 -10.93 -9.24
C ILE A 128 -1.50 -10.68 -10.15
N LYS A 129 -0.30 -10.95 -9.63
CA LYS A 129 0.92 -11.01 -10.43
C LYS A 129 1.02 -12.40 -11.07
N LYS A 130 1.23 -12.44 -12.40
CA LYS A 130 1.29 -13.72 -13.15
C LYS A 130 2.64 -14.40 -13.07
N ASP A 131 3.71 -13.58 -13.08
CA ASP A 131 5.07 -14.09 -13.09
C ASP A 131 5.56 -14.40 -11.67
N ASP A 132 6.39 -15.42 -11.53
CA ASP A 132 7.06 -15.73 -10.28
C ASP A 132 7.85 -14.50 -9.76
N CYS A 133 7.79 -14.26 -8.46
CA CYS A 133 8.57 -13.20 -7.85
C CYS A 133 10.04 -13.61 -7.74
N LEU A 134 10.94 -12.66 -8.03
CA LEU A 134 12.39 -12.86 -7.92
C LEU A 134 12.85 -13.21 -6.49
N CYS A 135 12.04 -12.96 -5.47
CA CYS A 135 12.34 -13.35 -4.09
C CYS A 135 12.23 -14.87 -3.85
N GLY A 136 11.68 -15.63 -4.80
CA GLY A 136 11.48 -17.08 -4.71
C GLY A 136 10.29 -17.52 -3.86
N SER A 137 9.58 -16.60 -3.21
CA SER A 137 8.37 -16.91 -2.44
C SER A 137 7.29 -17.50 -3.33
N LYS A 138 6.58 -18.51 -2.83
CA LYS A 138 5.43 -19.13 -3.49
C LYS A 138 4.09 -18.59 -2.96
N LEU A 139 4.12 -17.68 -2.00
CA LEU A 139 2.92 -16.98 -1.55
C LEU A 139 2.33 -16.16 -2.70
N ILE A 140 1.01 -15.99 -2.69
CA ILE A 140 0.30 -15.19 -3.70
C ILE A 140 0.96 -13.82 -3.82
N ALA A 141 1.43 -13.51 -5.02
CA ALA A 141 2.01 -12.21 -5.34
C ALA A 141 0.97 -11.32 -6.01
N LEU A 142 0.90 -10.08 -5.58
CA LEU A 142 0.06 -9.06 -6.19
C LEU A 142 0.89 -8.16 -7.10
N GLU A 143 0.34 -7.85 -8.27
CA GLU A 143 0.85 -6.77 -9.10
C GLU A 143 0.46 -5.42 -8.49
N LYS A 144 -0.77 -5.35 -7.95
CA LYS A 144 -1.31 -4.08 -7.44
C LYS A 144 -2.57 -4.28 -6.60
N ILE A 145 -2.79 -3.37 -5.65
CA ILE A 145 -4.09 -3.09 -5.04
C ILE A 145 -4.75 -1.99 -5.88
N ILE A 146 -5.92 -2.27 -6.46
CA ILE A 146 -6.61 -1.36 -7.39
C ILE A 146 -7.39 -0.28 -6.63
N GLY A 147 -7.89 -0.62 -5.46
CA GLY A 147 -8.76 0.20 -4.61
C GLY A 147 -9.93 -0.60 -4.08
N ARG A 148 -10.97 0.08 -3.64
CA ARG A 148 -12.17 -0.54 -3.06
C ARG A 148 -13.32 -0.59 -4.06
N GLU A 149 -14.20 -1.58 -3.89
CA GLU A 149 -15.42 -1.71 -4.69
C GLU A 149 -16.33 -0.48 -4.54
N ASP A 150 -16.42 0.06 -3.32
CA ASP A 150 -17.25 1.21 -2.98
C ASP A 150 -16.78 2.51 -3.67
N ASP A 151 -15.52 2.56 -4.08
CA ASP A 151 -14.92 3.72 -4.75
C ASP A 151 -15.02 3.63 -6.29
N ILE A 152 -15.66 2.59 -6.82
CA ILE A 152 -15.88 2.44 -8.25
C ILE A 152 -16.93 3.43 -8.72
N LEU A 153 -16.54 4.31 -9.63
CA LEU A 153 -17.51 5.19 -10.29
C LEU A 153 -18.12 4.48 -11.51
N ILE A 154 -19.45 4.63 -11.66
CA ILE A 154 -20.16 4.16 -12.86
C ILE A 154 -20.51 5.36 -13.71
N PHE A 155 -19.91 5.45 -14.89
CA PHE A 155 -20.21 6.51 -15.86
C PHE A 155 -20.62 5.91 -17.21
N SER A 156 -21.79 6.26 -17.67
CA SER A 156 -22.36 5.73 -18.93
C SER A 156 -22.31 4.21 -19.03
N GLY A 157 -22.60 3.48 -17.92
CA GLY A 157 -22.58 2.02 -17.84
C GLY A 157 -21.20 1.38 -17.80
N LYS A 158 -20.12 2.19 -17.76
CA LYS A 158 -18.73 1.72 -17.62
C LYS A 158 -18.24 1.89 -16.20
N LYS A 159 -17.59 0.86 -15.65
CA LYS A 159 -16.89 0.93 -14.35
C LYS A 159 -15.58 1.67 -14.52
N ILE A 160 -15.35 2.69 -13.69
CA ILE A 160 -14.10 3.45 -13.61
C ILE A 160 -13.52 3.16 -12.25
N TYR A 161 -12.39 2.48 -12.23
CA TYR A 161 -11.69 2.13 -11.00
C TYR A 161 -10.92 3.33 -10.42
N PRO A 162 -10.79 3.46 -9.09
CA PRO A 162 -10.12 4.59 -8.43
C PRO A 162 -8.70 4.82 -8.97
N ASP A 163 -7.94 3.75 -9.17
CA ASP A 163 -6.60 3.81 -9.75
C ASP A 163 -6.52 4.52 -11.11
N LEU A 164 -7.52 4.34 -11.97
CA LEU A 164 -7.56 5.03 -13.27
C LEU A 164 -7.72 6.54 -13.10
N ILE A 165 -8.54 6.95 -12.12
CA ILE A 165 -8.79 8.37 -11.82
C ILE A 165 -7.50 8.99 -11.28
N SER A 166 -6.89 8.38 -10.27
CA SER A 166 -5.66 8.82 -9.65
C SER A 166 -4.54 9.02 -10.68
N ARG A 167 -4.32 8.02 -11.54
CA ARG A 167 -3.35 8.12 -12.64
C ARG A 167 -3.64 9.23 -13.62
N ARG A 168 -4.92 9.46 -13.97
CA ARG A 168 -5.30 10.50 -14.95
C ARG A 168 -5.13 11.88 -14.38
N ILE A 169 -5.41 12.07 -13.11
CA ILE A 169 -5.19 13.34 -12.41
C ILE A 169 -3.69 13.61 -12.31
N ALA A 170 -2.91 12.66 -11.81
CA ALA A 170 -1.46 12.79 -11.66
C ALA A 170 -0.72 13.10 -12.98
N LEU A 171 -1.21 12.55 -14.11
CA LEU A 171 -0.61 12.81 -15.44
C LEU A 171 -0.98 14.16 -16.05
N LYS A 172 -1.99 14.85 -15.52
CA LYS A 172 -2.53 16.07 -16.16
C LYS A 172 -2.29 17.36 -15.40
N THR A 173 -1.94 17.31 -14.13
CA THR A 173 -1.80 18.54 -13.35
C THR A 173 -0.70 18.44 -12.31
N ASP A 174 0.22 19.39 -12.33
CA ASP A 174 1.15 19.66 -11.22
C ASP A 174 0.48 20.43 -10.07
N VAL A 175 -0.85 20.67 -10.16
CA VAL A 175 -1.60 21.57 -9.28
C VAL A 175 -2.26 20.84 -8.11
N PHE A 176 -2.58 19.55 -8.25
CA PHE A 176 -3.21 18.77 -7.19
C PHE A 176 -2.20 17.84 -6.52
N THR A 177 -1.84 18.16 -5.31
CA THR A 177 -0.98 17.33 -4.46
C THR A 177 -1.76 16.31 -3.63
N LYS A 178 -3.08 16.53 -3.45
CA LYS A 178 -4.00 15.61 -2.72
C LYS A 178 -5.40 15.66 -3.35
N TYR A 179 -6.04 14.51 -3.49
CA TYR A 179 -7.45 14.35 -3.93
C TYR A 179 -8.04 13.09 -3.28
#